data_5664cbb7a6e5f25003347e621e07c33b
#
_entry.id   5664cbb7a6e5f25003347e621e07c33b
#
_cell.length_a   1.000
_cell.length_b   1.000
_cell.length_c   1.000
_cell.angle_alpha   90.00
_cell.angle_beta   90.00
_cell.angle_gamma   90.00
#
_symmetry.space_group_name_H-M   'P 1'
#
loop_
_entity.id
_entity.type
_entity.pdbx_description
1 polymer ?
#
loop_
_entity_poly.entity_id
_entity_poly.type
_entity_poly.pdbx_seq_one_letter_code
_entity_poly.pdbx_strand_id
1 'polypeptide(L)'
;MARREKGYTPVYSDDRSATSLDNVEVELSEARSKQPSQWHRFRSWTLHAIFIIAYSTIFVVSMIRGRPSAGVFSQIDSPPRAVGDETHLEVFPIQGPPHGKYTGEPRPEVDQAWKDLLQYNNIRVSDKWVHRWGRQHEAVKLPDGGYLGMLSVFHELHCIKRLYQTLSPEYYFPNATDEEIAINREHNQHCLEVLRMGAACRGDISIITHMWTDKDAQPIVNQTAPHQCVDFNKVMEYSRDNAVDVYQDNYIVHPKFGPSFPHGHSIKPFKEQKMGHHH
;
A
#
# COMPACT_ATOMS: atom_id res chain seq x y z
N MET A 1 66.50 -29.44 -50.73
CA MET A 1 67.77 -30.17 -50.44
C MET A 1 67.54 -31.16 -49.31
N ALA A 2 67.75 -32.44 -49.64
CA ALA A 2 68.19 -33.61 -48.89
C ALA A 2 67.30 -34.08 -47.72
N ARG A 3 66.44 -35.00 -47.90
CA ARG A 3 66.40 -36.47 -47.87
C ARG A 3 67.48 -37.12 -46.96
N ARG A 4 67.02 -37.81 -45.92
CA ARG A 4 67.64 -39.03 -45.41
C ARG A 4 66.65 -39.99 -44.78
N GLU A 5 66.35 -41.05 -45.45
CA GLU A 5 65.80 -42.31 -44.99
C GLU A 5 66.86 -43.06 -44.17
N LYS A 6 66.43 -43.85 -43.22
CA LYS A 6 67.04 -45.10 -42.72
C LYS A 6 66.07 -45.60 -41.63
N GLY A 7 65.59 -46.79 -41.58
CA GLY A 7 66.06 -48.08 -42.13
C GLY A 7 65.42 -49.10 -41.21
N TYR A 8 64.62 -49.95 -41.73
CA TYR A 8 63.85 -51.01 -41.12
C TYR A 8 64.74 -52.16 -40.76
N THR A 9 64.60 -52.73 -39.52
CA THR A 9 65.02 -54.10 -39.24
C THR A 9 64.01 -54.82 -38.37
N PRO A 10 63.47 -55.95 -38.79
CA PRO A 10 62.50 -56.71 -37.95
C PRO A 10 63.33 -57.69 -37.06
N VAL A 11 62.94 -57.70 -35.79
CA VAL A 11 63.36 -58.78 -34.90
C VAL A 11 62.09 -59.63 -34.58
N TYR A 12 62.14 -60.79 -35.15
CA TYR A 12 61.26 -61.90 -34.90
C TYR A 12 61.72 -62.62 -33.65
N SER A 13 60.91 -62.71 -32.59
CA SER A 13 61.06 -63.75 -31.60
C SER A 13 59.68 -64.24 -31.20
N ASP A 14 59.48 -65.43 -31.62
CA ASP A 14 58.34 -66.29 -31.28
C ASP A 14 58.46 -66.69 -29.78
N ASP A 15 57.46 -66.36 -28.99
CA ASP A 15 57.28 -67.04 -27.76
C ASP A 15 55.74 -67.17 -27.49
N ARG A 16 55.20 -68.32 -27.90
CA ARG A 16 53.85 -68.78 -27.57
C ARG A 16 53.80 -69.18 -26.14
N SER A 17 53.26 -68.33 -25.31
CA SER A 17 52.65 -68.76 -24.05
C SER A 17 51.14 -68.78 -24.26
N ALA A 18 50.60 -69.97 -24.29
CA ALA A 18 49.12 -70.22 -24.27
C ALA A 18 48.54 -69.68 -22.96
N THR A 19 48.06 -68.46 -22.97
CA THR A 19 47.14 -67.97 -21.96
C THR A 19 45.79 -68.62 -22.20
N SER A 20 45.43 -69.49 -21.26
CA SER A 20 44.24 -70.33 -21.39
C SER A 20 43.01 -69.48 -21.60
N LEU A 21 42.18 -69.89 -22.54
CA LEU A 21 40.89 -69.26 -22.86
C LEU A 21 39.98 -69.15 -21.64
N ASP A 22 40.24 -69.97 -20.61
CA ASP A 22 39.47 -69.98 -19.32
C ASP A 22 39.63 -68.65 -18.54
N ASN A 23 40.80 -67.99 -18.64
CA ASN A 23 41.00 -66.72 -17.92
C ASN A 23 40.24 -65.55 -18.59
N VAL A 24 40.03 -65.60 -19.89
CA VAL A 24 39.27 -64.57 -20.64
C VAL A 24 37.76 -64.69 -20.39
N GLU A 25 37.27 -65.93 -20.29
CA GLU A 25 35.83 -66.15 -19.98
C GLU A 25 35.51 -65.72 -18.53
N VAL A 26 36.44 -65.93 -17.56
CA VAL A 26 36.26 -65.46 -16.19
C VAL A 26 36.26 -63.94 -16.07
N GLU A 27 37.21 -63.25 -16.74
CA GLU A 27 37.19 -61.79 -16.77
C GLU A 27 35.97 -61.19 -17.45
N LEU A 28 35.47 -61.82 -18.52
CA LEU A 28 34.26 -61.37 -19.19
C LEU A 28 33.02 -61.65 -18.36
N SER A 29 33.00 -62.70 -17.55
CA SER A 29 31.88 -63.02 -16.68
C SER A 29 31.85 -62.07 -15.46
N GLU A 30 33.00 -61.68 -14.90
CA GLU A 30 33.07 -60.69 -13.82
C GLU A 30 32.73 -59.29 -14.31
N ALA A 31 33.12 -58.91 -15.52
CA ALA A 31 32.72 -57.61 -16.12
C ALA A 31 31.22 -57.54 -16.39
N ARG A 32 30.58 -58.68 -16.69
CA ARG A 32 29.13 -58.74 -16.91
C ARG A 32 28.33 -58.65 -15.62
N SER A 33 28.89 -59.05 -14.47
CA SER A 33 28.20 -58.96 -13.15
C SER A 33 28.19 -57.55 -12.54
N LYS A 34 28.97 -56.59 -13.09
CA LYS A 34 29.05 -55.21 -12.60
C LYS A 34 28.16 -54.24 -13.36
N GLN A 35 27.30 -54.68 -14.27
CA GLN A 35 26.28 -53.78 -14.79
C GLN A 35 25.26 -53.50 -13.71
N PRO A 36 25.03 -52.21 -13.35
CA PRO A 36 24.01 -51.87 -12.34
C PRO A 36 22.66 -52.29 -12.87
N SER A 37 21.96 -53.07 -12.07
CA SER A 37 20.68 -53.63 -12.48
C SER A 37 19.79 -52.46 -12.95
N GLN A 38 18.98 -52.71 -13.97
CA GLN A 38 18.03 -51.68 -14.49
C GLN A 38 17.18 -51.09 -13.38
N TRP A 39 16.94 -51.83 -12.32
CA TRP A 39 16.20 -51.44 -11.15
C TRP A 39 16.87 -50.24 -10.38
N HIS A 40 18.20 -50.21 -10.29
CA HIS A 40 18.92 -49.06 -9.69
C HIS A 40 18.81 -47.78 -10.54
N ARG A 41 18.80 -47.94 -11.87
CA ARG A 41 18.60 -46.81 -12.80
C ARG A 41 17.17 -46.26 -12.67
N PHE A 42 16.17 -47.13 -12.64
CA PHE A 42 14.78 -46.70 -12.44
C PHE A 42 14.57 -46.03 -11.10
N ARG A 43 15.15 -46.53 -10.02
CA ARG A 43 15.10 -45.91 -8.68
C ARG A 43 15.70 -44.51 -8.65
N SER A 44 16.82 -44.30 -9.34
CA SER A 44 17.42 -42.98 -9.47
C SER A 44 16.51 -42.01 -10.24
N TRP A 45 15.95 -42.46 -11.38
CA TRP A 45 15.04 -41.62 -12.18
C TRP A 45 13.74 -41.30 -11.43
N THR A 46 13.18 -42.21 -10.68
CA THR A 46 11.97 -41.95 -9.85
C THR A 46 12.26 -40.96 -8.74
N LEU A 47 13.41 -41.05 -8.08
CA LEU A 47 13.82 -40.06 -7.08
C LEU A 47 13.99 -38.66 -7.68
N HIS A 48 14.66 -38.55 -8.84
CA HIS A 48 14.79 -37.27 -9.52
C HIS A 48 13.43 -36.71 -9.96
N ALA A 49 12.53 -37.54 -10.46
CA ALA A 49 11.17 -37.11 -10.82
C ALA A 49 10.40 -36.60 -9.60
N ILE A 50 10.48 -37.27 -8.44
CA ILE A 50 9.87 -36.83 -7.19
C ILE A 50 10.47 -35.49 -6.74
N PHE A 51 11.79 -35.31 -6.78
CA PHE A 51 12.44 -34.05 -6.44
C PHE A 51 12.01 -32.91 -7.36
N ILE A 52 11.94 -33.16 -8.68
CA ILE A 52 11.49 -32.15 -9.65
C ILE A 52 10.03 -31.75 -9.36
N ILE A 53 9.15 -32.72 -9.12
CA ILE A 53 7.74 -32.44 -8.80
C ILE A 53 7.64 -31.66 -7.48
N ALA A 54 8.36 -32.08 -6.44
CA ALA A 54 8.35 -31.39 -5.15
C ALA A 54 8.86 -29.94 -5.27
N TYR A 55 9.99 -29.76 -5.99
CA TYR A 55 10.56 -28.43 -6.20
C TYR A 55 9.66 -27.53 -7.04
N SER A 56 9.07 -28.08 -8.10
CA SER A 56 8.10 -27.35 -8.94
C SER A 56 6.85 -26.98 -8.16
N THR A 57 6.36 -27.88 -7.30
CA THR A 57 5.20 -27.59 -6.43
C THR A 57 5.52 -26.51 -5.42
N ILE A 58 6.69 -26.59 -4.74
CA ILE A 58 7.15 -25.55 -3.81
C ILE A 58 7.31 -24.21 -4.54
N PHE A 59 7.89 -24.23 -5.75
CA PHE A 59 8.07 -23.02 -6.57
C PHE A 59 6.74 -22.40 -6.96
N VAL A 60 5.78 -23.20 -7.45
CA VAL A 60 4.45 -22.73 -7.83
C VAL A 60 3.68 -22.20 -6.60
N VAL A 61 3.73 -22.92 -5.47
CA VAL A 61 3.10 -22.46 -4.22
C VAL A 61 3.77 -21.18 -3.73
N SER A 62 5.11 -21.06 -3.81
CA SER A 62 5.83 -19.83 -3.46
C SER A 62 5.48 -18.68 -4.41
N MET A 63 5.32 -18.94 -5.71
CA MET A 63 4.88 -17.95 -6.69
C MET A 63 3.44 -17.48 -6.45
N ILE A 64 2.55 -18.41 -6.05
CA ILE A 64 1.15 -18.08 -5.74
C ILE A 64 1.05 -17.34 -4.40
N ARG A 65 1.78 -17.79 -3.37
CA ARG A 65 1.82 -17.15 -2.05
C ARG A 65 2.71 -15.92 -1.97
N GLY A 66 3.76 -15.85 -2.77
CA GLY A 66 4.70 -14.74 -2.84
C GLY A 66 4.32 -13.69 -3.86
N ARG A 67 3.11 -13.76 -4.48
CA ARG A 67 2.53 -12.56 -5.05
C ARG A 67 2.20 -11.67 -3.86
N PRO A 68 2.96 -10.60 -3.59
CA PRO A 68 2.46 -9.58 -2.72
C PRO A 68 1.17 -9.13 -3.41
N SER A 69 0.03 -9.24 -2.74
CA SER A 69 -1.04 -8.31 -3.04
C SER A 69 -0.40 -6.96 -2.75
N ALA A 70 0.15 -6.34 -3.79
CA ALA A 70 0.77 -5.04 -3.68
C ALA A 70 -0.38 -4.03 -3.55
N GLY A 71 -1.08 -4.12 -2.44
CA GLY A 71 -1.88 -3.02 -1.96
C GLY A 71 -0.92 -1.85 -1.80
N VAL A 72 -1.30 -0.68 -2.27
CA VAL A 72 -0.53 0.57 -2.19
C VAL A 72 0.01 0.81 -0.76
N PHE A 73 -0.60 0.18 0.23
CA PHE A 73 -0.27 0.30 1.66
C PHE A 73 0.35 -0.94 2.29
N SER A 74 0.76 -1.95 1.51
CA SER A 74 1.28 -3.23 2.03
C SER A 74 2.54 -3.07 2.91
N GLN A 75 3.26 -1.97 2.77
CA GLN A 75 4.46 -1.65 3.55
C GLN A 75 4.17 -0.83 4.81
N ILE A 76 2.95 -0.31 4.96
CA ILE A 76 2.58 0.47 6.14
C ILE A 76 2.27 -0.48 7.28
N ASP A 77 3.12 -0.43 8.30
CA ASP A 77 2.87 -1.14 9.54
C ASP A 77 1.99 -0.27 10.46
N SER A 78 0.70 -0.34 10.23
CA SER A 78 -0.31 0.39 11.01
C SER A 78 -1.50 -0.52 11.32
N PRO A 79 -2.32 -0.21 12.35
CA PRO A 79 -3.48 -1.01 12.71
C PRO A 79 -4.47 -1.26 11.56
N PRO A 80 -4.76 -0.26 10.71
CA PRO A 80 -5.71 -0.44 9.60
C PRO A 80 -5.11 -1.07 8.34
N ARG A 81 -3.92 -1.66 8.41
CA ARG A 81 -3.27 -2.26 7.25
C ARG A 81 -4.18 -3.22 6.47
N ALA A 82 -4.87 -4.12 7.17
CA ALA A 82 -5.76 -5.10 6.54
C ALA A 82 -6.91 -4.44 5.75
N VAL A 83 -7.33 -3.25 6.17
CA VAL A 83 -8.37 -2.47 5.47
C VAL A 83 -7.84 -1.87 4.16
N GLY A 84 -6.56 -1.44 4.15
CA GLY A 84 -5.92 -0.88 2.96
C GLY A 84 -5.45 -1.92 1.94
N ASP A 85 -5.40 -3.19 2.30
CA ASP A 85 -4.94 -4.26 1.40
C ASP A 85 -6.02 -4.67 0.38
N GLU A 86 -7.29 -4.38 0.63
CA GLU A 86 -8.37 -4.64 -0.32
C GLU A 86 -8.54 -3.46 -1.28
N THR A 87 -8.25 -3.72 -2.55
CA THR A 87 -8.34 -2.72 -3.62
C THR A 87 -9.25 -3.21 -4.74
N HIS A 88 -9.89 -2.27 -5.44
CA HIS A 88 -10.72 -2.50 -6.61
C HIS A 88 -10.40 -1.47 -7.68
N LEU A 89 -10.91 -1.71 -8.88
CA LEU A 89 -10.85 -0.73 -9.95
C LEU A 89 -12.13 0.11 -9.96
N GLU A 90 -11.98 1.43 -9.99
CA GLU A 90 -13.08 2.39 -10.09
C GLU A 90 -12.86 3.32 -11.26
N VAL A 91 -13.93 3.60 -12.00
CA VAL A 91 -13.91 4.54 -13.13
C VAL A 91 -14.57 5.83 -12.70
N PHE A 92 -13.81 6.92 -12.71
CA PHE A 92 -14.33 8.23 -12.36
C PHE A 92 -15.18 8.83 -13.51
N PRO A 93 -16.18 9.65 -13.22
CA PRO A 93 -16.92 10.38 -14.24
C PRO A 93 -16.00 11.42 -14.92
N ILE A 94 -16.29 11.76 -16.17
CA ILE A 94 -15.50 12.75 -16.95
C ILE A 94 -15.37 14.08 -16.19
N GLN A 95 -16.48 14.54 -15.66
CA GLN A 95 -16.55 15.69 -14.76
C GLN A 95 -17.44 15.32 -13.59
N GLY A 96 -16.99 15.66 -12.38
CA GLY A 96 -17.88 15.59 -11.22
C GLY A 96 -19.11 16.48 -11.47
N PRO A 97 -20.27 16.09 -10.94
CA PRO A 97 -21.47 16.92 -11.09
C PRO A 97 -21.20 18.29 -10.44
N PRO A 98 -21.54 19.41 -11.12
CA PRO A 98 -21.36 20.75 -10.58
C PRO A 98 -22.17 20.96 -9.29
N HIS A 99 -23.23 20.18 -9.10
CA HIS A 99 -24.06 20.12 -7.90
C HIS A 99 -24.07 18.69 -7.34
N GLY A 100 -22.89 18.20 -6.93
CA GLY A 100 -22.73 16.87 -6.35
C GLY A 100 -23.07 16.81 -4.86
N LYS A 101 -22.95 15.61 -4.30
CA LYS A 101 -23.14 15.39 -2.86
C LYS A 101 -22.22 16.25 -1.98
N TYR A 102 -21.01 16.55 -2.47
CA TYR A 102 -19.95 17.26 -1.75
C TYR A 102 -19.55 18.58 -2.41
N THR A 103 -20.22 18.98 -3.48
CA THR A 103 -19.84 20.13 -4.32
C THR A 103 -21.04 20.96 -4.74
N GLY A 104 -20.79 22.10 -5.35
CA GLY A 104 -21.80 23.08 -5.81
C GLY A 104 -22.00 24.21 -4.81
N GLU A 105 -23.07 24.97 -5.02
CA GLU A 105 -23.43 26.06 -4.09
C GLU A 105 -23.66 25.56 -2.66
N PRO A 106 -23.25 26.32 -1.64
CA PRO A 106 -23.48 25.97 -0.27
C PRO A 106 -24.98 25.73 0.04
N ARG A 107 -25.22 24.62 0.71
CA ARG A 107 -26.58 24.24 1.14
C ARG A 107 -26.52 23.21 2.29
N PRO A 108 -27.55 23.09 3.12
CA PRO A 108 -27.55 22.21 4.29
C PRO A 108 -27.23 20.74 3.95
N GLU A 109 -27.63 20.25 2.79
CA GLU A 109 -27.41 18.86 2.35
C GLU A 109 -25.93 18.58 2.09
N VAL A 110 -25.20 19.55 1.53
CA VAL A 110 -23.73 19.44 1.33
C VAL A 110 -23.02 19.47 2.67
N ASP A 111 -23.42 20.37 3.56
CA ASP A 111 -22.85 20.48 4.89
C ASP A 111 -23.08 19.20 5.70
N GLN A 112 -24.27 18.62 5.59
CA GLN A 112 -24.58 17.33 6.24
C GLN A 112 -23.76 16.19 5.64
N ALA A 113 -23.61 16.15 4.31
CA ALA A 113 -22.80 15.13 3.64
C ALA A 113 -21.32 15.19 4.11
N TRP A 114 -20.74 16.37 4.22
CA TRP A 114 -19.40 16.56 4.76
C TRP A 114 -19.30 16.17 6.23
N LYS A 115 -20.33 16.46 7.02
CA LYS A 115 -20.40 16.05 8.42
C LYS A 115 -20.44 14.54 8.56
N ASP A 116 -21.28 13.87 7.77
CA ASP A 116 -21.41 12.41 7.80
C ASP A 116 -20.11 11.72 7.34
N LEU A 117 -19.43 12.28 6.33
CA LEU A 117 -18.15 11.74 5.84
C LEU A 117 -17.03 11.82 6.88
N LEU A 118 -17.03 12.87 7.70
CA LEU A 118 -15.96 13.15 8.67
C LEU A 118 -16.32 12.79 10.11
N GLN A 119 -17.51 12.23 10.37
CA GLN A 119 -18.02 12.01 11.74
C GLN A 119 -17.13 11.08 12.58
N TYR A 120 -16.40 10.17 11.97
CA TYR A 120 -15.54 9.19 12.63
C TYR A 120 -14.04 9.48 12.42
N ASN A 121 -13.68 10.72 12.15
CA ASN A 121 -12.28 11.08 11.87
C ASN A 121 -11.36 10.94 13.09
N ASN A 122 -11.86 11.16 14.29
CA ASN A 122 -11.12 11.00 15.55
C ASN A 122 -11.20 9.55 16.02
N ILE A 123 -10.07 8.88 16.12
CA ILE A 123 -9.99 7.47 16.51
C ILE A 123 -9.04 7.27 17.69
N ARG A 124 -9.24 6.19 18.41
CA ARG A 124 -8.33 5.70 19.43
C ARG A 124 -7.20 4.90 18.78
N VAL A 125 -5.97 5.29 19.08
CA VAL A 125 -4.76 4.53 18.70
C VAL A 125 -4.18 3.86 19.94
N SER A 126 -3.84 2.58 19.84
CA SER A 126 -3.29 1.84 20.97
C SER A 126 -1.89 2.30 21.37
N ASP A 127 -1.57 2.16 22.66
CA ASP A 127 -0.22 2.43 23.21
C ASP A 127 0.89 1.73 22.41
N LYS A 128 0.64 0.49 22.01
CA LYS A 128 1.60 -0.31 21.21
C LYS A 128 2.07 0.44 19.96
N TRP A 129 1.15 1.05 19.21
CA TRP A 129 1.48 1.74 17.96
C TRP A 129 2.19 3.06 18.20
N VAL A 130 1.73 3.84 19.17
CA VAL A 130 2.33 5.13 19.52
C VAL A 130 3.77 4.94 20.02
N HIS A 131 4.01 3.95 20.88
CA HIS A 131 5.35 3.59 21.33
C HIS A 131 6.25 3.07 20.21
N ARG A 132 5.70 2.26 19.30
CA ARG A 132 6.44 1.76 18.14
C ARG A 132 6.95 2.88 17.23
N TRP A 133 6.18 3.95 17.11
CA TRP A 133 6.58 5.12 16.32
C TRP A 133 7.37 6.17 17.12
N GLY A 134 7.64 5.92 18.40
CA GLY A 134 8.39 6.83 19.27
C GLY A 134 7.66 8.12 19.63
N ARG A 135 6.32 8.14 19.50
CA ARG A 135 5.50 9.36 19.65
C ARG A 135 4.82 9.52 21.00
N GLN A 136 5.11 8.68 21.97
CA GLN A 136 4.46 8.67 23.30
C GLN A 136 4.65 9.97 24.11
N HIS A 137 5.63 10.79 23.75
CA HIS A 137 5.93 12.04 24.44
C HIS A 137 5.21 13.26 23.85
N GLU A 138 4.69 13.16 22.63
CA GLU A 138 4.02 14.27 21.93
C GLU A 138 2.53 13.99 21.66
N ALA A 139 2.15 12.72 21.60
CA ALA A 139 0.79 12.33 21.26
C ALA A 139 -0.19 12.62 22.42
N VAL A 140 -1.38 13.05 22.06
CA VAL A 140 -2.46 13.35 23.03
C VAL A 140 -2.99 12.05 23.60
N LYS A 141 -2.74 11.82 24.89
CA LYS A 141 -3.24 10.65 25.62
C LYS A 141 -4.71 10.82 25.99
N LEU A 142 -5.50 9.79 25.74
CA LEU A 142 -6.90 9.75 26.13
C LEU A 142 -7.05 9.37 27.61
N PRO A 143 -8.01 9.94 28.34
CA PRO A 143 -8.16 9.71 29.80
C PRO A 143 -8.51 8.25 30.13
N ASP A 144 -9.18 7.55 29.23
CA ASP A 144 -9.63 6.16 29.35
C ASP A 144 -8.76 5.17 28.59
N GLY A 145 -7.52 5.57 28.22
CA GLY A 145 -6.48 4.76 27.61
C GLY A 145 -6.32 4.92 26.10
N GLY A 146 -5.12 4.65 25.64
CA GLY A 146 -4.70 4.91 24.25
C GLY A 146 -4.48 6.39 23.96
N TYR A 147 -4.39 6.73 22.70
CA TYR A 147 -4.06 8.07 22.21
C TYR A 147 -5.05 8.53 21.14
N LEU A 148 -5.27 9.83 21.07
CA LEU A 148 -6.03 10.45 19.98
C LEU A 148 -5.24 10.35 18.68
N GLY A 149 -5.89 9.87 17.62
CA GLY A 149 -5.34 9.79 16.27
C GLY A 149 -6.39 10.01 15.19
N MET A 150 -5.93 9.98 13.95
CA MET A 150 -6.74 10.12 12.75
C MET A 150 -6.08 9.35 11.62
N LEU A 151 -6.85 8.73 10.72
CA LEU A 151 -6.29 8.23 9.46
C LEU A 151 -6.01 9.40 8.53
N SER A 152 -4.88 9.35 7.82
CA SER A 152 -4.43 10.42 6.92
C SER A 152 -5.48 10.83 5.90
N VAL A 153 -6.24 9.87 5.36
CA VAL A 153 -7.31 10.14 4.41
C VAL A 153 -8.39 11.07 4.96
N PHE A 154 -8.71 10.98 6.25
CA PHE A 154 -9.71 11.91 6.85
C PHE A 154 -9.15 13.31 7.05
N HIS A 155 -7.84 13.44 7.30
CA HIS A 155 -7.19 14.76 7.30
C HIS A 155 -7.23 15.39 5.90
N GLU A 156 -6.96 14.62 4.85
CA GLU A 156 -7.07 15.09 3.48
C GLU A 156 -8.50 15.48 3.09
N LEU A 157 -9.48 14.66 3.45
CA LEU A 157 -10.90 14.97 3.22
C LEU A 157 -11.33 16.22 4.01
N HIS A 158 -10.83 16.40 5.25
CA HIS A 158 -11.02 17.64 6.01
C HIS A 158 -10.42 18.84 5.27
N CYS A 159 -9.22 18.71 4.72
CA CYS A 159 -8.57 19.73 3.92
C CYS A 159 -9.39 20.10 2.67
N ILE A 160 -9.94 19.11 1.96
CA ILE A 160 -10.83 19.35 0.80
C ILE A 160 -12.09 20.12 1.25
N LYS A 161 -12.73 19.70 2.35
CA LYS A 161 -13.88 20.44 2.91
C LYS A 161 -13.54 21.89 3.23
N ARG A 162 -12.37 22.14 3.84
CA ARG A 162 -11.90 23.50 4.16
C ARG A 162 -11.74 24.34 2.90
N LEU A 163 -11.10 23.80 1.87
CA LEU A 163 -10.96 24.51 0.59
C LEU A 163 -12.29 24.75 -0.09
N TYR A 164 -13.22 23.78 -0.07
CA TYR A 164 -14.59 23.97 -0.54
C TYR A 164 -15.27 25.15 0.15
N GLN A 165 -15.16 25.25 1.47
CA GLN A 165 -15.76 26.36 2.24
C GLN A 165 -15.20 27.72 1.86
N THR A 166 -13.94 27.80 1.40
CA THR A 166 -13.33 29.06 0.95
C THR A 166 -13.79 29.53 -0.43
N LEU A 167 -14.48 28.67 -1.19
CA LEU A 167 -15.09 29.10 -2.45
C LEU A 167 -16.34 29.96 -2.26
N SER A 168 -16.94 29.94 -1.06
CA SER A 168 -18.13 30.73 -0.70
C SER A 168 -17.97 31.32 0.70
N PRO A 169 -17.02 32.26 0.89
CA PRO A 169 -16.70 32.80 2.18
C PRO A 169 -17.84 33.59 2.81
N GLU A 170 -18.70 34.20 2.00
CA GLU A 170 -19.90 34.90 2.45
C GLU A 170 -20.92 34.01 3.16
N TYR A 171 -20.97 32.74 2.83
CA TYR A 171 -21.83 31.76 3.48
C TYR A 171 -21.17 31.18 4.74
N TYR A 172 -19.92 30.74 4.61
CA TYR A 172 -19.23 30.01 5.69
C TYR A 172 -18.59 30.93 6.71
N PHE A 173 -18.19 32.14 6.32
CA PHE A 173 -17.43 33.10 7.14
C PHE A 173 -17.99 34.52 7.05
N PRO A 174 -19.32 34.76 7.18
CA PRO A 174 -19.96 36.01 6.83
C PRO A 174 -19.53 37.21 7.68
N ASN A 175 -18.88 36.96 8.77
CA ASN A 175 -18.44 38.03 9.70
C ASN A 175 -17.02 37.78 10.19
N ALA A 176 -16.18 37.11 9.39
CA ALA A 176 -14.80 36.89 9.75
C ALA A 176 -14.04 38.22 9.78
N THR A 177 -13.27 38.42 10.83
CA THR A 177 -12.35 39.55 10.96
C THR A 177 -11.13 39.36 10.04
N ASP A 178 -10.37 40.44 9.81
CA ASP A 178 -9.14 40.36 9.02
C ASP A 178 -8.12 39.37 9.62
N GLU A 179 -8.06 39.27 10.95
CA GLU A 179 -7.22 38.30 11.64
C GLU A 179 -7.69 36.86 11.38
N GLU A 180 -8.98 36.59 11.48
CA GLU A 180 -9.56 35.26 11.17
C GLU A 180 -9.40 34.89 9.69
N ILE A 181 -9.47 35.87 8.78
CA ILE A 181 -9.18 35.68 7.35
C ILE A 181 -7.72 35.30 7.14
N ALA A 182 -6.80 35.97 7.82
CA ALA A 182 -5.37 35.67 7.74
C ALA A 182 -5.07 34.24 8.25
N ILE A 183 -5.62 33.86 9.40
CA ILE A 183 -5.52 32.52 9.96
C ILE A 183 -6.10 31.46 9.00
N ASN A 184 -7.28 31.72 8.43
CA ASN A 184 -7.90 30.82 7.46
C ASN A 184 -7.02 30.66 6.21
N ARG A 185 -6.38 31.71 5.74
CA ARG A 185 -5.47 31.65 4.60
C ARG A 185 -4.26 30.76 4.88
N GLU A 186 -3.64 30.91 6.05
CA GLU A 186 -2.53 30.05 6.47
C GLU A 186 -2.94 28.59 6.55
N HIS A 187 -4.06 28.31 7.19
CA HIS A 187 -4.61 26.94 7.28
C HIS A 187 -4.91 26.36 5.90
N ASN A 188 -5.45 27.15 4.97
CA ASN A 188 -5.75 26.67 3.60
C ASN A 188 -4.47 26.38 2.81
N GLN A 189 -3.39 27.14 3.01
CA GLN A 189 -2.07 26.83 2.44
C GLN A 189 -1.53 25.50 2.98
N HIS A 190 -1.65 25.28 4.30
CA HIS A 190 -1.34 23.99 4.91
C HIS A 190 -2.18 22.85 4.28
N CYS A 191 -3.49 23.04 4.10
CA CYS A 191 -4.37 22.08 3.46
C CYS A 191 -3.93 21.76 2.02
N LEU A 192 -3.56 22.75 1.23
CA LEU A 192 -3.05 22.52 -0.13
C LEU A 192 -1.78 21.66 -0.11
N GLU A 193 -0.85 21.94 0.82
CA GLU A 193 0.39 21.17 0.92
C GLU A 193 0.13 19.71 1.38
N VAL A 194 -0.77 19.49 2.32
CA VAL A 194 -1.20 18.15 2.75
C VAL A 194 -1.76 17.35 1.56
N LEU A 195 -2.65 17.97 0.78
CA LEU A 195 -3.25 17.33 -0.40
C LEU A 195 -2.22 17.04 -1.49
N ARG A 196 -1.31 17.99 -1.75
CA ARG A 196 -0.19 17.80 -2.70
C ARG A 196 0.69 16.62 -2.27
N MET A 197 1.10 16.57 -1.00
CA MET A 197 1.93 15.49 -0.47
C MET A 197 1.20 14.15 -0.55
N GLY A 198 -0.08 14.10 -0.20
CA GLY A 198 -0.89 12.89 -0.28
C GLY A 198 -1.03 12.38 -1.71
N ALA A 199 -1.35 13.25 -2.66
CA ALA A 199 -1.45 12.89 -4.07
C ALA A 199 -0.11 12.39 -4.63
N ALA A 200 1.00 13.10 -4.34
CA ALA A 200 2.32 12.71 -4.80
C ALA A 200 2.80 11.39 -4.16
N CYS A 201 2.48 11.16 -2.89
CA CYS A 201 2.86 9.95 -2.18
C CYS A 201 2.13 8.71 -2.73
N ARG A 202 0.84 8.82 -3.02
CA ARG A 202 0.06 7.70 -3.59
C ARG A 202 0.36 7.48 -5.07
N GLY A 203 0.67 8.56 -5.80
CA GLY A 203 1.17 8.50 -7.17
C GLY A 203 0.28 7.64 -8.07
N ASP A 204 -0.99 8.00 -8.25
CA ASP A 204 -1.86 7.30 -9.20
C ASP A 204 -1.25 7.40 -10.60
N ILE A 205 -0.90 6.25 -11.17
CA ILE A 205 -0.28 6.12 -12.50
C ILE A 205 -1.29 5.73 -13.59
N SER A 206 -2.58 5.82 -13.31
CA SER A 206 -3.62 5.60 -14.32
C SER A 206 -3.46 6.58 -15.47
N ILE A 207 -3.47 6.06 -16.70
CA ILE A 207 -3.33 6.91 -17.90
C ILE A 207 -4.69 7.51 -18.22
N ILE A 208 -4.81 8.81 -18.04
CA ILE A 208 -5.96 9.59 -18.47
C ILE A 208 -5.68 10.26 -19.82
N THR A 209 -6.73 10.49 -20.60
CA THR A 209 -6.61 11.09 -21.93
C THR A 209 -7.20 12.50 -21.96
N HIS A 210 -7.12 13.16 -23.10
CA HIS A 210 -7.82 14.41 -23.35
C HIS A 210 -8.90 14.17 -24.42
N MET A 211 -9.95 14.96 -24.37
CA MET A 211 -11.04 14.93 -25.35
C MET A 211 -11.42 16.35 -25.78
N TRP A 212 -11.91 16.46 -27.00
CA TRP A 212 -12.48 17.70 -27.50
C TRP A 212 -13.92 17.87 -27.00
N THR A 213 -14.34 19.11 -26.83
CA THR A 213 -15.71 19.47 -26.55
C THR A 213 -16.20 20.46 -27.63
N ASP A 214 -17.51 20.63 -27.73
CA ASP A 214 -18.09 21.60 -28.65
C ASP A 214 -18.12 23.05 -28.09
N LYS A 215 -17.45 23.27 -26.92
CA LYS A 215 -17.53 24.53 -26.18
C LYS A 215 -16.41 25.50 -26.49
N ASP A 216 -15.21 24.99 -26.69
CA ASP A 216 -14.04 25.80 -27.04
C ASP A 216 -12.94 24.95 -27.72
N ALA A 217 -11.86 25.62 -28.13
CA ALA A 217 -10.75 24.99 -28.82
C ALA A 217 -9.76 24.26 -27.88
N GLN A 218 -9.94 24.34 -26.56
CA GLN A 218 -9.08 23.68 -25.62
C GLN A 218 -9.61 22.29 -25.26
N PRO A 219 -8.79 21.24 -25.34
CA PRO A 219 -9.21 19.91 -24.92
C PRO A 219 -9.34 19.85 -23.39
N ILE A 220 -10.33 19.11 -22.93
CA ILE A 220 -10.50 18.82 -21.50
C ILE A 220 -9.90 17.46 -21.14
N VAL A 221 -9.56 17.29 -19.87
CA VAL A 221 -9.11 16.00 -19.34
C VAL A 221 -10.28 15.02 -19.28
N ASN A 222 -10.07 13.83 -19.80
CA ASN A 222 -10.99 12.70 -19.67
C ASN A 222 -10.41 11.70 -18.63
N GLN A 223 -10.95 11.74 -17.43
CA GLN A 223 -10.48 10.90 -16.31
C GLN A 223 -11.24 9.57 -16.16
N THR A 224 -11.95 9.12 -17.22
CA THR A 224 -12.72 7.87 -17.17
C THR A 224 -11.86 6.59 -17.21
N ALA A 225 -10.54 6.68 -17.04
CA ALA A 225 -9.67 5.53 -16.89
C ALA A 225 -9.99 4.76 -15.60
N PRO A 226 -9.70 3.45 -15.54
CA PRO A 226 -9.76 2.71 -14.29
C PRO A 226 -8.67 3.18 -13.33
N HIS A 227 -9.06 3.55 -12.12
CA HIS A 227 -8.17 3.89 -11.00
C HIS A 227 -8.16 2.77 -9.97
N GLN A 228 -7.03 2.51 -9.37
CA GLN A 228 -6.93 1.54 -8.28
C GLN A 228 -7.28 2.21 -6.95
N CYS A 229 -8.44 1.86 -6.40
CA CYS A 229 -8.97 2.43 -5.17
C CYS A 229 -8.98 1.41 -4.03
N VAL A 230 -8.85 1.88 -2.80
CA VAL A 230 -9.16 1.08 -1.60
C VAL A 230 -10.67 1.01 -1.41
N ASP A 231 -11.16 -0.05 -0.76
CA ASP A 231 -12.57 -0.07 -0.34
C ASP A 231 -12.79 0.93 0.80
N PHE A 232 -13.29 2.11 0.43
CA PHE A 232 -13.48 3.20 1.39
C PHE A 232 -14.54 2.89 2.45
N ASN A 233 -15.51 2.00 2.19
CA ASN A 233 -16.48 1.57 3.20
C ASN A 233 -15.78 0.86 4.36
N LYS A 234 -14.78 0.01 4.07
CA LYS A 234 -13.97 -0.64 5.11
C LYS A 234 -13.13 0.34 5.91
N VAL A 235 -12.62 1.39 5.25
CA VAL A 235 -11.93 2.49 5.95
C VAL A 235 -12.88 3.20 6.91
N MET A 236 -14.11 3.47 6.48
CA MET A 236 -15.16 4.07 7.32
C MET A 236 -15.57 3.15 8.49
N GLU A 237 -15.71 1.85 8.25
CA GLU A 237 -16.01 0.86 9.28
C GLU A 237 -14.93 0.81 10.36
N TYR A 238 -13.65 0.70 9.92
CA TYR A 238 -12.53 0.74 10.86
C TYR A 238 -12.55 2.03 11.72
N SER A 239 -12.76 3.19 11.09
CA SER A 239 -12.82 4.45 11.81
C SER A 239 -13.98 4.51 12.78
N ARG A 240 -15.17 4.05 12.39
CA ARG A 240 -16.34 3.96 13.27
C ARG A 240 -16.07 3.08 14.48
N ASP A 241 -15.48 1.90 14.27
CA ASP A 241 -15.25 0.92 15.31
C ASP A 241 -14.17 1.37 16.32
N ASN A 242 -13.33 2.32 15.93
CA ASN A 242 -12.30 2.93 16.77
C ASN A 242 -12.61 4.40 17.13
N ALA A 243 -13.80 4.90 16.80
CA ALA A 243 -14.15 6.30 16.98
C ALA A 243 -14.13 6.74 18.45
N VAL A 244 -13.68 7.96 18.66
CA VAL A 244 -13.68 8.62 19.97
C VAL A 244 -14.39 9.96 19.85
N ASP A 245 -15.36 10.19 20.70
CA ASP A 245 -15.97 11.50 20.84
C ASP A 245 -15.07 12.39 21.72
N VAL A 246 -14.24 13.19 21.08
CA VAL A 246 -13.31 14.12 21.75
C VAL A 246 -14.00 15.38 22.28
N TYR A 247 -15.26 15.61 21.89
CA TYR A 247 -16.01 16.81 22.24
C TYR A 247 -16.80 16.67 23.55
N GLN A 248 -16.70 15.52 24.20
CA GLN A 248 -17.26 15.36 25.55
C GLN A 248 -16.66 16.39 26.49
N ASP A 249 -17.48 16.90 27.39
CA ASP A 249 -17.05 17.90 28.36
C ASP A 249 -15.85 17.40 29.17
N ASN A 250 -14.80 18.21 29.24
CA ASN A 250 -13.56 17.92 29.96
C ASN A 250 -12.83 16.59 29.54
N TYR A 251 -13.16 16.00 28.41
CA TYR A 251 -12.55 14.73 28.00
C TYR A 251 -11.10 14.91 27.53
N ILE A 252 -10.82 15.90 26.71
CA ILE A 252 -9.44 16.27 26.29
C ILE A 252 -9.00 17.49 27.09
N VAL A 253 -7.95 17.32 27.89
CA VAL A 253 -7.42 18.39 28.76
C VAL A 253 -5.97 18.66 28.41
N HIS A 254 -5.71 19.87 27.93
CA HIS A 254 -4.35 20.31 27.65
C HIS A 254 -3.62 20.58 28.97
N PRO A 255 -2.38 20.06 29.18
CA PRO A 255 -1.68 20.13 30.46
C PRO A 255 -1.40 21.56 30.95
N LYS A 256 -1.35 22.54 30.03
CA LYS A 256 -1.11 23.95 30.36
C LYS A 256 -2.34 24.84 30.26
N PHE A 257 -3.25 24.57 29.29
CA PHE A 257 -4.35 25.47 28.94
C PHE A 257 -5.73 25.00 29.44
N GLY A 258 -5.80 23.80 30.03
CA GLY A 258 -7.05 23.22 30.51
C GLY A 258 -7.87 22.51 29.43
N PRO A 259 -9.19 22.34 29.67
CA PRO A 259 -10.06 21.58 28.76
C PRO A 259 -10.07 22.15 27.34
N SER A 260 -9.88 21.29 26.34
CA SER A 260 -9.96 21.67 24.93
C SER A 260 -11.39 22.02 24.50
N PHE A 261 -12.38 21.35 25.10
CA PHE A 261 -13.81 21.54 24.83
C PHE A 261 -14.58 21.70 26.12
N PRO A 262 -14.49 22.89 26.81
CA PRO A 262 -15.01 23.07 28.16
C PRO A 262 -16.54 23.10 28.26
N HIS A 263 -17.25 23.14 27.13
CA HIS A 263 -18.72 23.18 27.07
C HIS A 263 -19.30 22.01 26.26
N GLY A 264 -18.54 20.94 26.10
CA GLY A 264 -18.94 19.77 25.33
C GLY A 264 -19.19 20.07 23.84
N HIS A 265 -20.10 19.33 23.25
CA HIS A 265 -20.54 19.50 21.85
C HIS A 265 -21.27 20.84 21.65
N SER A 266 -20.54 21.90 21.72
CA SER A 266 -21.00 23.13 21.10
C SER A 266 -20.64 23.01 19.62
N ILE A 267 -21.62 22.72 18.76
CA ILE A 267 -21.55 23.13 17.36
C ILE A 267 -21.64 24.66 17.39
N LYS A 268 -20.60 25.28 17.97
CA LYS A 268 -20.47 26.71 17.89
C LYS A 268 -20.19 27.06 16.45
N PRO A 269 -20.88 28.05 15.89
CA PRO A 269 -20.44 28.65 14.63
C PRO A 269 -18.94 28.96 14.74
N PHE A 270 -18.23 28.89 13.63
CA PHE A 270 -16.79 29.12 13.52
C PHE A 270 -16.28 30.32 14.34
N LYS A 271 -17.10 31.34 14.56
CA LYS A 271 -16.87 32.52 15.41
C LYS A 271 -16.50 32.25 16.87
N GLU A 272 -16.91 31.11 17.42
CA GLU A 272 -16.70 30.81 18.82
C GLU A 272 -15.65 29.74 19.10
N GLN A 273 -15.17 29.06 18.06
CA GLN A 273 -13.96 28.27 18.12
C GLN A 273 -12.79 29.24 18.03
N LYS A 274 -12.41 29.86 19.16
CA LYS A 274 -11.07 30.42 19.29
C LYS A 274 -10.12 29.27 18.99
N MET A 275 -9.58 29.23 17.75
CA MET A 275 -8.52 28.33 17.43
C MET A 275 -7.37 28.69 18.36
N GLY A 276 -7.14 27.86 19.35
CA GLY A 276 -5.91 27.89 20.12
C GLY A 276 -4.78 27.54 19.17
N HIS A 277 -4.26 28.57 18.51
CA HIS A 277 -3.04 28.43 17.75
C HIS A 277 -1.90 28.25 18.71
N HIS A 278 -1.34 27.07 18.72
CA HIS A 278 0.00 26.87 19.20
C HIS A 278 0.77 26.05 18.16
N HIS A 279 1.83 26.66 17.71
CA HIS A 279 2.89 26.14 16.85
C HIS A 279 3.47 24.79 17.29
#